data_ae4e9d473ebec414993bb0f8cb3058da
#
_entry.id   ae4e9d473ebec414993bb0f8cb3058da
#
_cell.length_a   1.000
_cell.length_b   1.000
_cell.length_c   1.000
_cell.angle_alpha   90.00
_cell.angle_beta   90.00
_cell.angle_gamma   90.00
#
_symmetry.space_group_name_H-M   'P 1'
#
loop_
_entity.id
_entity.type
_entity.pdbx_description
1 polymer ?
#
loop_
_entity_poly.entity_id
_entity_poly.type
_entity_poly.pdbx_seq_one_letter_code
_entity_poly.pdbx_strand_id
1 'polypeptide(L)'
;MKAFADLVNNLYFLNSNNAKSKLLLEYLATAPNPDRGWAIGAITGTLHFEFFKRKTVKDIIVERVDPALFALSYDYVGEMSETVAHLWSTTADAKAFAKQTALGVPSLDEVVTQFTHLPKQSIKPYLVSLLDIMTPTQRWALLKLGTRGLRIGVSARFMKKILAQHGAKHNPSITVEDVERVWHGVQPPYNDLLAWLEGKADMPDISNKLTFQPVMLAHPIDDAALARISHEEWQAEWKFDGIRAQLVSNHTGTALFSRTGDDISASFPDLVSSVEAAKLEGRFDGELVALDPTVSSALFNDAPQSYAHIASFNQLQQRLNKKKPTKALMQSIPVGLVIYDALQIKHEDL
;
A
#
# COMPACT_ATOMS: atom_id res chain seq x y z
N MET A 1 -13.06 3.56 17.09
CA MET A 1 -12.91 4.84 16.32
C MET A 1 -12.29 5.98 17.09
N LYS A 2 -12.63 6.26 18.37
CA LYS A 2 -12.12 7.46 19.09
C LYS A 2 -10.59 7.53 19.11
N ALA A 3 -9.92 6.51 19.65
CA ALA A 3 -8.44 6.50 19.75
C ALA A 3 -7.75 6.67 18.38
N PHE A 4 -8.29 6.06 17.32
CA PHE A 4 -7.78 6.22 15.96
C PHE A 4 -7.98 7.66 15.44
N ALA A 5 -9.15 8.26 15.67
CA ALA A 5 -9.42 9.63 15.25
C ALA A 5 -8.50 10.64 15.96
N ASP A 6 -8.29 10.46 17.26
CA ASP A 6 -7.36 11.28 18.04
C ASP A 6 -5.92 11.12 17.53
N LEU A 7 -5.48 9.87 17.24
CA LEU A 7 -4.17 9.60 16.66
C LEU A 7 -3.95 10.34 15.34
N VAL A 8 -4.84 10.12 14.35
CA VAL A 8 -4.65 10.69 13.01
C VAL A 8 -4.78 12.20 12.99
N ASN A 9 -5.66 12.76 13.84
CA ASN A 9 -5.79 14.20 14.02
C ASN A 9 -4.49 14.81 14.57
N ASN A 10 -3.93 14.23 15.62
CA ASN A 10 -2.68 14.72 16.21
C ASN A 10 -1.50 14.56 15.23
N LEU A 11 -1.40 13.43 14.53
CA LEU A 11 -0.36 13.21 13.52
C LEU A 11 -0.43 14.22 12.37
N TYR A 12 -1.62 14.65 11.98
CA TYR A 12 -1.84 15.61 10.89
C TYR A 12 -1.19 16.97 11.18
N PHE A 13 -1.24 17.44 12.42
CA PHE A 13 -0.66 18.73 12.83
C PHE A 13 0.82 18.65 13.27
N LEU A 14 1.39 17.45 13.36
CA LEU A 14 2.79 17.29 13.76
C LEU A 14 3.72 17.30 12.54
N ASN A 15 4.78 18.13 12.60
CA ASN A 15 5.84 18.14 11.59
C ASN A 15 7.08 17.33 12.02
N SER A 16 7.33 17.20 13.33
CA SER A 16 8.49 16.52 13.87
C SER A 16 8.35 14.99 13.82
N ASN A 17 9.30 14.30 13.18
CA ASN A 17 9.34 12.84 13.17
C ASN A 17 9.47 12.25 14.58
N ASN A 18 10.22 12.90 15.49
CA ASN A 18 10.36 12.43 16.87
C ASN A 18 9.01 12.52 17.62
N ALA A 19 8.25 13.60 17.43
CA ALA A 19 6.94 13.73 18.04
C ALA A 19 5.95 12.71 17.46
N LYS A 20 5.97 12.48 16.14
CA LYS A 20 5.18 11.42 15.51
C LYS A 20 5.55 10.03 16.03
N SER A 21 6.85 9.75 16.21
CA SER A 21 7.33 8.47 16.78
C SER A 21 6.76 8.23 18.16
N LYS A 22 6.84 9.22 19.04
CA LYS A 22 6.32 9.12 20.41
C LYS A 22 4.82 8.78 20.41
N LEU A 23 4.04 9.51 19.61
CA LEU A 23 2.60 9.32 19.52
C LEU A 23 2.21 7.94 18.96
N LEU A 24 2.92 7.48 17.92
CA LEU A 24 2.69 6.16 17.33
C LEU A 24 3.05 5.03 18.32
N LEU A 25 4.18 5.15 19.02
CA LEU A 25 4.59 4.17 20.04
C LEU A 25 3.62 4.12 21.22
N GLU A 26 3.08 5.26 21.64
CA GLU A 26 2.05 5.32 22.68
C GLU A 26 0.76 4.64 22.20
N TYR A 27 0.31 4.92 20.99
CA TYR A 27 -0.85 4.27 20.40
C TYR A 27 -0.68 2.74 20.30
N LEU A 28 0.49 2.27 19.81
CA LEU A 28 0.79 0.85 19.74
C LEU A 28 0.80 0.17 21.11
N ALA A 29 1.18 0.89 22.17
CA ALA A 29 1.22 0.34 23.52
C ALA A 29 -0.17 0.31 24.19
N THR A 30 -1.09 1.19 23.81
CA THR A 30 -2.36 1.41 24.55
C THR A 30 -3.61 0.95 23.80
N ALA A 31 -3.60 1.02 22.47
CA ALA A 31 -4.76 0.62 21.68
C ALA A 31 -4.93 -0.91 21.65
N PRO A 32 -6.18 -1.42 21.71
CA PRO A 32 -6.42 -2.86 21.67
C PRO A 32 -6.20 -3.43 20.25
N ASN A 33 -5.95 -4.74 20.17
CA ASN A 33 -6.09 -5.49 18.94
C ASN A 33 -7.58 -5.82 18.71
N PRO A 34 -8.05 -5.82 17.45
CA PRO A 34 -7.30 -5.58 16.21
C PRO A 34 -7.25 -4.10 15.78
N ASP A 35 -7.81 -3.14 16.54
CA ASP A 35 -7.89 -1.71 16.19
C ASP A 35 -6.54 -1.12 15.79
N ARG A 36 -5.47 -1.40 16.55
CA ARG A 36 -4.13 -0.88 16.24
C ARG A 36 -3.56 -1.44 14.93
N GLY A 37 -3.86 -2.69 14.61
CA GLY A 37 -3.47 -3.29 13.35
C GLY A 37 -4.19 -2.68 12.15
N TRP A 38 -5.48 -2.40 12.28
CA TRP A 38 -6.24 -1.64 11.27
C TRP A 38 -5.71 -0.21 11.11
N ALA A 39 -5.34 0.45 12.20
CA ALA A 39 -4.74 1.77 12.15
C ALA A 39 -3.40 1.77 11.39
N ILE A 40 -2.54 0.78 11.61
CA ILE A 40 -1.31 0.59 10.83
C ILE A 40 -1.64 0.47 9.34
N GLY A 41 -2.59 -0.38 8.97
CA GLY A 41 -3.02 -0.58 7.58
C GLY A 41 -3.56 0.69 6.93
N ALA A 42 -4.37 1.46 7.66
CA ALA A 42 -4.92 2.72 7.20
C ALA A 42 -3.83 3.79 6.97
N ILE A 43 -2.91 3.92 7.91
CA ILE A 43 -1.83 4.92 7.88
C ILE A 43 -0.81 4.61 6.79
N THR A 44 -0.44 3.35 6.61
CA THR A 44 0.55 2.92 5.61
C THR A 44 -0.03 2.72 4.21
N GLY A 45 -1.36 2.81 4.06
CA GLY A 45 -2.04 2.62 2.79
C GLY A 45 -2.17 1.15 2.35
N THR A 46 -1.86 0.20 3.23
CA THR A 46 -1.99 -1.25 2.96
C THR A 46 -3.42 -1.77 3.13
N LEU A 47 -4.36 -0.92 3.53
CA LEU A 47 -5.78 -1.21 3.53
C LEU A 47 -6.32 -1.06 2.10
N HIS A 48 -6.47 -2.18 1.37
CA HIS A 48 -6.67 -2.18 -0.09
C HIS A 48 -8.11 -1.92 -0.57
N PHE A 49 -9.05 -1.61 0.30
CA PHE A 49 -10.43 -1.33 -0.10
C PHE A 49 -10.88 0.09 0.24
N GLU A 50 -11.76 0.61 -0.60
CA GLU A 50 -12.44 1.89 -0.44
C GLU A 50 -13.84 1.60 0.13
N PHE A 51 -14.16 2.16 1.29
CA PHE A 51 -15.46 1.91 1.92
C PHE A 51 -16.60 2.59 1.15
N PHE A 52 -16.34 3.82 0.70
CA PHE A 52 -17.29 4.62 -0.06
C PHE A 52 -16.55 5.66 -0.90
N LYS A 53 -17.20 6.09 -1.98
CA LYS A 53 -16.64 7.08 -2.89
C LYS A 53 -16.86 8.51 -2.39
N ARG A 54 -15.99 9.43 -2.80
CA ARG A 54 -16.17 10.88 -2.56
C ARG A 54 -17.53 11.38 -3.02
N LYS A 55 -18.07 10.86 -4.13
CA LYS A 55 -19.41 11.18 -4.58
C LYS A 55 -20.48 10.86 -3.54
N THR A 56 -20.41 9.69 -2.91
CA THR A 56 -21.34 9.30 -1.84
C THR A 56 -21.31 10.30 -0.69
N VAL A 57 -20.13 10.76 -0.29
CA VAL A 57 -19.97 11.78 0.77
C VAL A 57 -20.62 13.10 0.35
N LYS A 58 -20.41 13.53 -0.91
CA LYS A 58 -21.06 14.73 -1.43
C LYS A 58 -22.58 14.60 -1.47
N ASP A 59 -23.08 13.47 -1.96
CA ASP A 59 -24.53 13.23 -2.09
C ASP A 59 -25.25 13.30 -0.71
N ILE A 60 -24.63 12.73 0.35
CA ILE A 60 -25.25 12.75 1.68
C ILE A 60 -25.21 14.12 2.36
N ILE A 61 -24.17 14.93 2.12
CA ILE A 61 -24.11 16.26 2.77
C ILE A 61 -25.08 17.24 2.14
N VAL A 62 -25.24 17.23 0.82
CA VAL A 62 -26.19 18.13 0.13
C VAL A 62 -27.65 17.76 0.36
N GLU A 63 -27.94 16.56 0.88
CA GLU A 63 -29.28 16.17 1.33
C GLU A 63 -29.59 16.73 2.74
N ARG A 64 -28.57 17.17 3.49
CA ARG A 64 -28.70 17.64 4.88
C ARG A 64 -28.43 19.13 5.09
N VAL A 65 -27.64 19.72 4.24
CA VAL A 65 -27.19 21.11 4.33
C VAL A 65 -27.54 21.80 3.02
N ASP A 66 -27.86 23.08 3.10
CA ASP A 66 -28.10 23.89 1.90
C ASP A 66 -26.93 23.74 0.91
N PRO A 67 -27.20 23.36 -0.35
CA PRO A 67 -26.16 23.15 -1.33
C PRO A 67 -25.24 24.35 -1.61
N ALA A 68 -25.78 25.59 -1.50
CA ALA A 68 -24.98 26.80 -1.69
C ALA A 68 -24.03 27.01 -0.50
N LEU A 69 -24.53 26.79 0.74
CA LEU A 69 -23.69 26.84 1.92
C LEU A 69 -22.57 25.78 1.88
N PHE A 70 -22.91 24.57 1.45
CA PHE A 70 -21.88 23.54 1.28
C PHE A 70 -20.84 23.94 0.24
N ALA A 71 -21.26 24.45 -0.92
CA ALA A 71 -20.33 24.87 -1.99
C ALA A 71 -19.37 25.97 -1.53
N LEU A 72 -19.89 27.02 -0.89
CA LEU A 72 -19.07 28.11 -0.36
C LEU A 72 -18.09 27.65 0.72
N SER A 73 -18.56 26.79 1.63
CA SER A 73 -17.70 26.22 2.68
C SER A 73 -16.61 25.32 2.10
N TYR A 74 -16.95 24.52 1.11
CA TYR A 74 -15.97 23.65 0.45
C TYR A 74 -14.94 24.43 -0.34
N ASP A 75 -15.33 25.51 -1.03
CA ASP A 75 -14.41 26.40 -1.75
C ASP A 75 -13.44 27.11 -0.78
N TYR A 76 -13.92 27.46 0.41
CA TYR A 76 -13.11 28.10 1.45
C TYR A 76 -12.12 27.13 2.11
N VAL A 77 -12.58 25.94 2.52
CA VAL A 77 -11.77 24.94 3.24
C VAL A 77 -10.86 24.17 2.29
N GLY A 78 -11.31 23.90 1.05
CA GLY A 78 -10.56 23.16 0.03
C GLY A 78 -10.48 21.65 0.24
N GLU A 79 -11.09 21.11 1.35
CA GLU A 79 -11.03 19.69 1.71
C GLU A 79 -12.40 19.14 2.11
N MET A 80 -12.85 18.11 1.36
CA MET A 80 -14.20 17.54 1.49
C MET A 80 -14.49 16.95 2.88
N SER A 81 -13.56 16.16 3.40
CA SER A 81 -13.79 15.43 4.65
C SER A 81 -13.87 16.40 5.84
N GLU A 82 -13.07 17.46 5.82
CA GLU A 82 -13.07 18.50 6.84
C GLU A 82 -14.35 19.34 6.75
N THR A 83 -14.70 19.79 5.54
CA THR A 83 -15.93 20.54 5.30
C THR A 83 -17.16 19.78 5.79
N VAL A 84 -17.29 18.50 5.38
CA VAL A 84 -18.42 17.66 5.76
C VAL A 84 -18.43 17.40 7.28
N ALA A 85 -17.28 17.11 7.88
CA ALA A 85 -17.17 16.83 9.32
C ALA A 85 -17.68 17.98 10.19
N HIS A 86 -17.43 19.23 9.78
CA HIS A 86 -17.84 20.43 10.51
C HIS A 86 -19.27 20.88 10.16
N LEU A 87 -19.68 20.78 8.90
CA LEU A 87 -21.03 21.17 8.48
C LEU A 87 -22.10 20.14 8.86
N TRP A 88 -21.70 18.91 9.21
CA TRP A 88 -22.66 17.86 9.53
C TRP A 88 -23.52 18.27 10.73
N SER A 89 -24.70 18.80 10.46
CA SER A 89 -25.67 19.10 11.48
C SER A 89 -26.31 17.82 11.99
N THR A 90 -26.27 17.62 13.29
CA THR A 90 -27.07 16.60 13.95
C THR A 90 -28.53 17.07 14.00
N THR A 91 -29.20 17.07 12.85
CA THR A 91 -30.64 17.28 12.79
C THR A 91 -31.27 15.99 13.26
N ALA A 92 -31.36 15.78 14.49
CA ALA A 92 -31.97 14.59 14.87
C ALA A 92 -33.18 14.82 15.67
N ASP A 93 -34.10 13.99 15.45
CA ASP A 93 -34.95 13.56 16.52
C ASP A 93 -34.05 13.29 17.73
N ALA A 94 -34.03 14.20 18.71
CA ALA A 94 -33.15 14.15 19.87
C ALA A 94 -33.26 12.81 20.62
N LYS A 95 -34.42 12.12 20.52
CA LYS A 95 -34.65 10.79 21.07
C LYS A 95 -33.89 9.69 20.31
N ALA A 96 -33.83 9.76 18.96
CA ALA A 96 -33.07 8.80 18.15
C ALA A 96 -31.57 8.97 18.37
N PHE A 97 -31.09 10.21 18.49
CA PHE A 97 -29.72 10.52 18.82
C PHE A 97 -29.34 10.01 20.23
N ALA A 98 -30.17 10.25 21.25
CA ALA A 98 -29.95 9.77 22.61
C ALA A 98 -29.88 8.23 22.67
N LYS A 99 -30.73 7.53 21.92
CA LYS A 99 -30.72 6.07 21.84
C LYS A 99 -29.48 5.54 21.12
N GLN A 100 -29.02 6.21 20.07
CA GLN A 100 -27.85 5.84 19.30
C GLN A 100 -26.53 6.14 20.04
N THR A 101 -26.45 7.26 20.75
CA THR A 101 -25.31 7.58 21.61
C THR A 101 -25.20 6.67 22.83
N ALA A 102 -26.30 6.09 23.31
CA ALA A 102 -26.26 5.08 24.35
C ALA A 102 -25.57 3.77 23.93
N LEU A 103 -25.54 3.46 22.62
CA LEU A 103 -24.81 2.31 22.05
C LEU A 103 -23.30 2.57 21.90
N GLY A 104 -22.86 3.84 22.04
CA GLY A 104 -21.47 4.25 21.86
C GLY A 104 -21.01 4.32 20.40
N VAL A 105 -19.84 4.90 20.20
CA VAL A 105 -19.19 4.94 18.89
C VAL A 105 -18.43 3.61 18.70
N PRO A 106 -18.66 2.88 17.59
CA PRO A 106 -18.02 1.58 17.35
C PRO A 106 -16.48 1.69 17.35
N SER A 107 -15.80 0.57 17.61
CA SER A 107 -14.36 0.42 17.48
C SER A 107 -13.92 0.61 16.01
N LEU A 108 -12.62 0.74 15.77
CA LEU A 108 -12.11 0.79 14.41
C LEU A 108 -12.35 -0.55 13.69
N ASP A 109 -12.17 -1.65 14.40
CA ASP A 109 -12.42 -3.00 13.89
C ASP A 109 -13.87 -3.19 13.45
N GLU A 110 -14.83 -2.81 14.28
CA GLU A 110 -16.26 -2.90 13.93
C GLU A 110 -16.57 -2.08 12.68
N VAL A 111 -16.02 -0.86 12.57
CA VAL A 111 -16.21 -0.01 11.38
C VAL A 111 -15.62 -0.66 10.14
N VAL A 112 -14.37 -1.12 10.19
CA VAL A 112 -13.69 -1.76 9.04
C VAL A 112 -14.43 -3.03 8.63
N THR A 113 -14.75 -3.89 9.59
CA THR A 113 -15.44 -5.16 9.35
C THR A 113 -16.81 -4.92 8.74
N GLN A 114 -17.59 -3.98 9.24
CA GLN A 114 -18.90 -3.66 8.70
C GLN A 114 -18.81 -3.18 7.26
N PHE A 115 -17.97 -2.18 6.95
CA PHE A 115 -17.84 -1.70 5.57
C PHE A 115 -17.30 -2.77 4.59
N THR A 116 -16.55 -3.75 5.06
CA THR A 116 -16.06 -4.86 4.23
C THR A 116 -17.20 -5.79 3.81
N HIS A 117 -18.21 -6.00 4.66
CA HIS A 117 -19.26 -6.99 4.44
C HIS A 117 -20.61 -6.38 4.01
N LEU A 118 -20.78 -5.06 4.15
CA LEU A 118 -22.05 -4.41 3.81
C LEU A 118 -22.37 -4.47 2.30
N PRO A 119 -23.61 -4.81 1.94
CA PRO A 119 -24.10 -4.61 0.57
C PRO A 119 -24.02 -3.14 0.16
N LYS A 120 -23.74 -2.88 -1.12
CA LYS A 120 -23.58 -1.48 -1.62
C LYS A 120 -24.72 -0.54 -1.25
N GLN A 121 -25.96 -1.03 -1.26
CA GLN A 121 -27.15 -0.26 -0.90
C GLN A 121 -27.20 0.15 0.57
N SER A 122 -26.53 -0.59 1.46
CA SER A 122 -26.49 -0.34 2.90
C SER A 122 -25.34 0.57 3.33
N ILE A 123 -24.37 0.84 2.44
CA ILE A 123 -23.20 1.68 2.74
C ILE A 123 -23.63 3.10 3.12
N LYS A 124 -24.50 3.74 2.32
CA LYS A 124 -24.97 5.10 2.55
C LYS A 124 -25.73 5.25 3.87
N PRO A 125 -26.76 4.44 4.17
CA PRO A 125 -27.47 4.50 5.45
C PRO A 125 -26.53 4.27 6.65
N TYR A 126 -25.61 3.32 6.57
CA TYR A 126 -24.67 3.03 7.64
C TYR A 126 -23.67 4.19 7.85
N LEU A 127 -23.14 4.79 6.77
CA LEU A 127 -22.27 5.96 6.87
C LEU A 127 -23.00 7.12 7.56
N VAL A 128 -24.25 7.39 7.18
CA VAL A 128 -25.08 8.43 7.80
C VAL A 128 -25.24 8.18 9.29
N SER A 129 -25.59 6.95 9.69
CA SER A 129 -25.77 6.60 11.12
C SER A 129 -24.49 6.80 11.95
N LEU A 130 -23.31 6.51 11.36
CA LEU A 130 -22.03 6.78 12.03
C LEU A 130 -21.75 8.28 12.17
N LEU A 131 -21.96 9.06 11.10
CA LEU A 131 -21.75 10.50 11.12
C LEU A 131 -22.66 11.20 12.13
N ASP A 132 -23.86 10.68 12.36
CA ASP A 132 -24.81 11.25 13.35
C ASP A 132 -24.34 11.13 14.79
N ILE A 133 -23.62 10.04 15.14
CA ILE A 133 -23.16 9.79 16.52
C ILE A 133 -21.70 10.23 16.77
N MET A 134 -20.96 10.56 15.73
CA MET A 134 -19.54 10.91 15.82
C MET A 134 -19.31 12.40 16.07
N THR A 135 -18.21 12.73 16.77
CA THR A 135 -17.68 14.09 16.87
C THR A 135 -17.11 14.56 15.53
N PRO A 136 -16.89 15.86 15.29
CA PRO A 136 -16.26 16.35 14.07
C PRO A 136 -14.91 15.68 13.76
N THR A 137 -14.05 15.49 14.77
CA THR A 137 -12.76 14.78 14.61
C THR A 137 -12.94 13.32 14.15
N GLN A 138 -13.90 12.62 14.75
CA GLN A 138 -14.19 11.23 14.37
C GLN A 138 -14.81 11.14 12.96
N ARG A 139 -15.68 12.08 12.59
CA ARG A 139 -16.23 12.19 11.23
C ARG A 139 -15.13 12.40 10.21
N TRP A 140 -14.24 13.35 10.47
CA TRP A 140 -13.09 13.62 9.60
C TRP A 140 -12.22 12.37 9.40
N ALA A 141 -11.84 11.69 10.49
CA ALA A 141 -11.05 10.48 10.45
C ALA A 141 -11.76 9.34 9.67
N LEU A 142 -13.06 9.13 9.89
CA LEU A 142 -13.86 8.15 9.16
C LEU A 142 -13.93 8.47 7.66
N LEU A 143 -14.18 9.72 7.30
CA LEU A 143 -14.27 10.14 5.91
C LEU A 143 -12.93 10.01 5.18
N LYS A 144 -11.82 10.35 5.85
CA LYS A 144 -10.46 10.15 5.33
C LYS A 144 -10.12 8.67 5.16
N LEU A 145 -10.44 7.84 6.14
CA LEU A 145 -10.26 6.40 6.08
C LEU A 145 -11.06 5.80 4.90
N GLY A 146 -12.36 6.07 4.87
CA GLY A 146 -13.28 5.44 3.93
C GLY A 146 -13.05 5.84 2.46
N THR A 147 -12.52 7.03 2.21
CA THR A 147 -12.16 7.51 0.86
C THR A 147 -10.69 7.30 0.50
N ARG A 148 -9.90 6.59 1.33
CA ARG A 148 -8.45 6.41 1.18
C ARG A 148 -7.69 7.74 1.11
N GLY A 149 -8.19 8.74 1.81
CA GLY A 149 -7.66 10.11 1.80
C GLY A 149 -6.69 10.44 2.93
N LEU A 150 -6.25 9.44 3.73
CA LEU A 150 -5.31 9.65 4.83
C LEU A 150 -3.92 10.03 4.30
N ARG A 151 -3.52 11.28 4.54
CA ARG A 151 -2.19 11.82 4.21
C ARG A 151 -1.68 12.59 5.42
N ILE A 152 -1.09 11.86 6.37
CA ILE A 152 -0.65 12.39 7.67
C ILE A 152 0.87 12.43 7.81
N GLY A 153 1.60 12.30 6.69
CA GLY A 153 3.06 12.37 6.66
C GLY A 153 3.76 11.24 7.43
N VAL A 154 3.16 10.05 7.43
CA VAL A 154 3.74 8.80 7.94
C VAL A 154 3.84 7.82 6.78
N SER A 155 5.05 7.53 6.33
CA SER A 155 5.30 6.54 5.29
C SER A 155 5.33 5.11 5.85
N ALA A 156 5.16 4.10 4.99
CA ALA A 156 5.32 2.70 5.39
C ALA A 156 6.73 2.43 5.96
N ARG A 157 7.78 3.02 5.37
CA ARG A 157 9.16 2.93 5.88
C ARG A 157 9.28 3.49 7.28
N PHE A 158 8.64 4.64 7.56
CA PHE A 158 8.65 5.23 8.89
C PHE A 158 7.89 4.35 9.90
N MET A 159 6.73 3.81 9.51
CA MET A 159 5.96 2.89 10.34
C MET A 159 6.75 1.62 10.68
N LYS A 160 7.47 1.02 9.74
CA LYS A 160 8.33 -0.15 10.00
C LYS A 160 9.40 0.13 11.06
N LYS A 161 10.01 1.33 11.04
CA LYS A 161 10.92 1.76 12.11
C LYS A 161 10.22 1.85 13.47
N ILE A 162 9.00 2.37 13.51
CA ILE A 162 8.22 2.44 14.76
C ILE A 162 7.86 1.06 15.28
N LEU A 163 7.49 0.13 14.38
CA LEU A 163 7.20 -1.26 14.73
C LEU A 163 8.43 -1.98 15.29
N ALA A 164 9.60 -1.80 14.67
CA ALA A 164 10.86 -2.34 15.21
C ALA A 164 11.18 -1.75 16.60
N GLN A 165 11.03 -0.44 16.79
CA GLN A 165 11.20 0.20 18.11
C GLN A 165 10.18 -0.32 19.15
N HIS A 166 8.94 -0.62 18.72
CA HIS A 166 7.95 -1.23 19.60
C HIS A 166 8.37 -2.66 19.99
N GLY A 167 8.79 -3.46 19.01
CA GLY A 167 9.28 -4.81 19.22
C GLY A 167 10.54 -4.89 20.10
N ALA A 168 11.48 -3.98 19.91
CA ALA A 168 12.72 -3.92 20.68
C ALA A 168 12.52 -3.70 22.18
N LYS A 169 11.36 -3.21 22.60
CA LYS A 169 10.99 -3.13 24.04
C LYS A 169 10.75 -4.50 24.65
N HIS A 170 10.35 -5.48 23.86
CA HIS A 170 10.06 -6.86 24.29
C HIS A 170 11.20 -7.82 23.93
N ASN A 171 11.82 -7.63 22.77
CA ASN A 171 12.98 -8.37 22.30
C ASN A 171 13.97 -7.41 21.62
N PRO A 172 15.09 -7.06 22.30
CA PRO A 172 16.08 -6.11 21.76
C PRO A 172 16.76 -6.56 20.45
N SER A 173 16.64 -7.83 20.07
CA SER A 173 17.22 -8.33 18.82
C SER A 173 16.38 -7.99 17.58
N ILE A 174 15.13 -7.52 17.74
CA ILE A 174 14.27 -7.17 16.61
C ILE A 174 14.79 -5.91 15.92
N THR A 175 15.10 -6.03 14.66
CA THR A 175 15.63 -4.96 13.81
C THR A 175 14.56 -4.43 12.84
N VAL A 176 14.85 -3.34 12.14
CA VAL A 176 13.99 -2.83 11.06
C VAL A 176 13.96 -3.80 9.88
N GLU A 177 15.09 -4.43 9.62
CA GLU A 177 15.29 -5.43 8.56
C GLU A 177 14.39 -6.65 8.79
N ASP A 178 14.23 -7.10 10.03
CA ASP A 178 13.32 -8.21 10.37
C ASP A 178 11.87 -7.85 10.10
N VAL A 179 11.46 -6.63 10.47
CA VAL A 179 10.11 -6.13 10.16
C VAL A 179 9.92 -6.00 8.65
N GLU A 180 10.92 -5.50 7.93
CA GLU A 180 10.87 -5.38 6.46
C GLU A 180 10.73 -6.74 5.78
N ARG A 181 11.45 -7.75 6.27
CA ARG A 181 11.40 -9.11 5.74
C ARG A 181 9.97 -9.68 5.76
N VAL A 182 9.24 -9.51 6.85
CA VAL A 182 7.88 -10.09 7.00
C VAL A 182 6.77 -9.17 6.47
N TRP A 183 7.04 -7.88 6.29
CA TRP A 183 6.03 -6.85 6.02
C TRP A 183 5.12 -7.16 4.85
N HIS A 184 5.69 -7.60 3.73
CA HIS A 184 4.92 -7.89 2.51
C HIS A 184 4.17 -9.22 2.56
N GLY A 185 4.50 -10.08 3.53
CA GLY A 185 3.84 -11.37 3.75
C GLY A 185 2.72 -11.32 4.79
N VAL A 186 2.52 -10.20 5.48
CA VAL A 186 1.46 -10.01 6.48
C VAL A 186 0.43 -9.00 6.01
N GLN A 187 -0.81 -9.14 6.48
CA GLN A 187 -1.92 -8.30 6.05
C GLN A 187 -2.62 -7.67 7.26
N PRO A 188 -3.27 -6.50 7.10
CA PRO A 188 -4.13 -5.97 8.15
C PRO A 188 -5.20 -6.98 8.57
N PRO A 189 -5.50 -7.09 9.86
CA PRO A 189 -5.11 -6.24 10.98
C PRO A 189 -3.76 -6.58 11.65
N TYR A 190 -2.82 -7.23 11.00
CA TYR A 190 -1.45 -7.49 11.46
C TYR A 190 -1.33 -8.19 12.83
N ASN A 191 -2.29 -9.03 13.19
CA ASN A 191 -2.32 -9.68 14.52
C ASN A 191 -1.06 -10.52 14.77
N ASP A 192 -0.63 -11.32 13.79
CA ASP A 192 0.56 -12.18 13.92
C ASP A 192 1.84 -11.36 14.02
N LEU A 193 1.95 -10.28 13.21
CA LEU A 193 3.06 -9.34 13.28
C LEU A 193 3.16 -8.70 14.68
N LEU A 194 2.05 -8.20 15.21
CA LEU A 194 2.01 -7.56 16.52
C LEU A 194 2.27 -8.56 17.66
N ALA A 195 1.75 -9.78 17.55
CA ALA A 195 2.02 -10.83 18.52
C ALA A 195 3.52 -11.21 18.56
N TRP A 196 4.16 -11.34 17.39
CA TRP A 196 5.60 -11.56 17.32
C TRP A 196 6.40 -10.39 17.92
N LEU A 197 6.11 -9.15 17.53
CA LEU A 197 6.78 -7.96 18.06
C LEU A 197 6.67 -7.84 19.59
N GLU A 198 5.61 -8.37 20.16
CA GLU A 198 5.37 -8.38 21.62
C GLU A 198 5.89 -9.64 22.33
N GLY A 199 6.61 -10.52 21.62
CA GLY A 199 7.15 -11.75 22.18
C GLY A 199 6.09 -12.80 22.57
N LYS A 200 4.89 -12.71 21.98
CA LYS A 200 3.76 -13.61 22.23
C LYS A 200 3.64 -14.74 21.22
N ALA A 201 4.34 -14.62 20.11
CA ALA A 201 4.40 -15.61 19.03
C ALA A 201 5.76 -15.55 18.33
N ASP A 202 6.04 -16.56 17.53
CA ASP A 202 7.20 -16.60 16.65
C ASP A 202 7.04 -15.60 15.48
N MET A 203 8.16 -15.32 14.79
CA MET A 203 8.15 -14.52 13.56
C MET A 203 7.17 -15.14 12.56
N PRO A 204 6.29 -14.32 11.92
CA PRO A 204 5.36 -14.83 10.92
C PRO A 204 6.09 -15.56 9.80
N ASP A 205 5.70 -16.81 9.54
CA ASP A 205 6.23 -17.57 8.42
C ASP A 205 5.65 -17.06 7.10
N ILE A 206 6.52 -16.61 6.24
CA ILE A 206 6.20 -16.10 4.91
C ILE A 206 6.88 -16.91 3.79
N SER A 207 7.54 -18.01 4.11
CA SER A 207 8.35 -18.82 3.19
C SER A 207 7.55 -19.31 1.97
N ASN A 208 6.28 -19.64 2.17
CA ASN A 208 5.38 -20.09 1.11
C ASN A 208 4.57 -18.98 0.43
N LYS A 209 4.82 -17.71 0.77
CA LYS A 209 4.10 -16.56 0.18
C LYS A 209 4.91 -15.93 -0.95
N LEU A 210 4.21 -15.50 -1.98
CA LEU A 210 4.79 -14.65 -3.01
C LEU A 210 4.92 -13.24 -2.43
N THR A 211 6.11 -12.90 -1.96
CA THR A 211 6.35 -11.62 -1.25
C THR A 211 7.48 -10.85 -1.89
N PHE A 212 7.31 -9.54 -1.95
CA PHE A 212 8.36 -8.62 -2.36
C PHE A 212 9.46 -8.55 -1.31
N GLN A 213 10.72 -8.52 -1.75
CA GLN A 213 11.86 -8.13 -0.92
C GLN A 213 12.33 -6.72 -1.29
N PRO A 214 12.71 -5.89 -0.28
CA PRO A 214 13.26 -4.57 -0.55
C PRO A 214 14.48 -4.66 -1.48
N VAL A 215 14.45 -3.86 -2.54
CA VAL A 215 15.52 -3.84 -3.54
C VAL A 215 16.60 -2.83 -3.16
N MET A 216 17.85 -3.12 -3.50
CA MET A 216 18.93 -2.16 -3.40
C MET A 216 18.73 -1.01 -4.38
N LEU A 217 19.05 0.21 -3.95
CA LEU A 217 18.97 1.41 -4.77
C LEU A 217 20.38 1.96 -5.00
N ALA A 218 20.70 2.20 -6.27
CA ALA A 218 21.96 2.85 -6.62
C ALA A 218 21.99 4.29 -6.11
N HIS A 219 23.17 4.72 -5.69
CA HIS A 219 23.49 6.11 -5.36
C HIS A 219 24.16 6.78 -6.55
N PRO A 220 23.94 8.08 -6.77
CA PRO A 220 24.69 8.82 -7.77
C PRO A 220 26.18 8.83 -7.43
N ILE A 221 27.01 8.69 -8.44
CA ILE A 221 28.46 8.81 -8.34
C ILE A 221 28.88 10.15 -8.95
N ASP A 222 29.76 10.88 -8.29
CA ASP A 222 30.32 12.12 -8.82
C ASP A 222 31.56 11.84 -9.71
N ASP A 223 31.98 12.85 -10.49
CA ASP A 223 33.08 12.71 -11.43
C ASP A 223 34.41 12.37 -10.71
N ALA A 224 34.60 12.83 -9.48
CA ALA A 224 35.81 12.55 -8.72
C ALA A 224 35.85 11.10 -8.22
N ALA A 225 34.70 10.53 -7.87
CA ALA A 225 34.57 9.12 -7.52
C ALA A 225 34.64 8.25 -8.78
N LEU A 226 34.03 8.68 -9.89
CA LEU A 226 34.08 7.99 -11.18
C LEU A 226 35.55 7.83 -11.68
N ALA A 227 36.39 8.85 -11.50
CA ALA A 227 37.81 8.79 -11.88
C ALA A 227 38.64 7.79 -11.06
N ARG A 228 38.14 7.30 -9.93
CA ARG A 228 38.81 6.33 -9.03
C ARG A 228 38.26 4.92 -9.16
N ILE A 229 37.28 4.67 -10.03
CA ILE A 229 36.70 3.34 -10.23
C ILE A 229 37.77 2.38 -10.74
N SER A 230 37.92 1.26 -10.04
CA SER A 230 38.70 0.11 -10.49
C SER A 230 37.81 -0.89 -11.20
N HIS A 231 38.23 -1.39 -12.36
CA HIS A 231 37.51 -2.44 -13.09
C HIS A 231 37.45 -3.78 -12.32
N GLU A 232 38.24 -3.95 -11.28
CA GLU A 232 38.24 -5.14 -10.43
C GLU A 232 37.15 -5.09 -9.33
N GLU A 233 36.71 -3.88 -8.99
CA GLU A 233 35.75 -3.65 -7.89
C GLU A 233 34.38 -3.22 -8.38
N TRP A 234 34.24 -2.88 -9.66
CA TRP A 234 33.03 -2.31 -10.23
C TRP A 234 32.58 -3.05 -11.49
N GLN A 235 31.25 -3.19 -11.62
CA GLN A 235 30.61 -3.73 -12.78
C GLN A 235 29.77 -2.65 -13.47
N ALA A 236 29.89 -2.56 -14.79
CA ALA A 236 29.05 -1.69 -15.60
C ALA A 236 27.90 -2.49 -16.21
N GLU A 237 26.69 -1.97 -16.10
CA GLU A 237 25.48 -2.60 -16.62
C GLU A 237 24.71 -1.64 -17.53
N TRP A 238 23.95 -2.19 -18.46
CA TRP A 238 23.05 -1.40 -19.28
C TRP A 238 21.88 -0.88 -18.41
N LYS A 239 21.59 0.42 -18.54
CA LYS A 239 20.41 1.01 -17.92
C LYS A 239 19.25 0.99 -18.90
N PHE A 240 18.39 0.01 -18.76
CA PHE A 240 17.18 -0.11 -19.57
C PHE A 240 16.15 0.95 -19.17
N ASP A 241 15.34 1.40 -20.14
CA ASP A 241 14.22 2.33 -19.91
C ASP A 241 12.93 1.52 -19.84
N GLY A 242 12.62 1.06 -18.64
CA GLY A 242 11.48 0.21 -18.35
C GLY A 242 10.86 0.50 -16.97
N ILE A 243 10.35 -0.54 -16.37
CA ILE A 243 9.83 -0.54 -15.00
C ILE A 243 10.62 -1.55 -14.20
N ARG A 244 11.40 -1.07 -13.20
CA ARG A 244 12.01 -1.99 -12.26
C ARG A 244 10.97 -2.86 -11.61
N ALA A 245 11.12 -4.16 -11.74
CA ALA A 245 10.19 -5.16 -11.22
C ALA A 245 10.93 -6.32 -10.58
N GLN A 246 10.34 -6.85 -9.50
CA GLN A 246 10.81 -8.07 -8.89
C GLN A 246 9.86 -9.20 -9.24
N LEU A 247 10.40 -10.23 -9.88
CA LEU A 247 9.71 -11.48 -10.18
C LEU A 247 9.93 -12.45 -9.01
N VAL A 248 8.83 -12.96 -8.47
CA VAL A 248 8.85 -13.99 -7.44
C VAL A 248 8.04 -15.18 -7.92
N SER A 249 8.66 -16.34 -7.98
CA SER A 249 8.01 -17.58 -8.42
C SER A 249 8.41 -18.74 -7.54
N ASN A 250 7.43 -19.52 -7.09
CA ASN A 250 7.61 -20.74 -6.32
C ASN A 250 6.49 -21.74 -6.63
N HIS A 251 6.43 -22.85 -5.90
CA HIS A 251 5.41 -23.89 -6.07
C HIS A 251 3.97 -23.39 -5.86
N THR A 252 3.74 -22.22 -5.23
CA THR A 252 2.40 -21.65 -5.01
C THR A 252 1.93 -20.76 -6.16
N GLY A 253 2.85 -20.32 -7.04
CA GLY A 253 2.55 -19.48 -8.20
C GLY A 253 3.66 -18.50 -8.54
N THR A 254 3.31 -17.47 -9.31
CA THR A 254 4.21 -16.42 -9.76
C THR A 254 3.58 -15.04 -9.53
N ALA A 255 4.35 -14.10 -9.01
CA ALA A 255 3.96 -12.72 -8.87
C ALA A 255 5.03 -11.76 -9.38
N LEU A 256 4.59 -10.61 -9.88
CA LEU A 256 5.45 -9.51 -10.33
C LEU A 256 5.17 -8.28 -9.46
N PHE A 257 6.19 -7.77 -8.81
CA PHE A 257 6.10 -6.61 -7.92
C PHE A 257 6.81 -5.40 -8.51
N SER A 258 6.23 -4.22 -8.34
CA SER A 258 6.88 -2.96 -8.68
C SER A 258 8.06 -2.67 -7.74
N ARG A 259 8.85 -1.64 -8.06
CA ARG A 259 9.95 -1.14 -7.22
C ARG A 259 9.53 -0.84 -5.77
N THR A 260 8.26 -0.54 -5.53
CA THR A 260 7.68 -0.21 -4.22
C THR A 260 7.01 -1.39 -3.52
N GLY A 261 6.96 -2.55 -4.18
CA GLY A 261 6.33 -3.76 -3.66
C GLY A 261 4.83 -3.87 -3.95
N ASP A 262 4.30 -3.04 -4.87
CA ASP A 262 2.92 -3.19 -5.33
C ASP A 262 2.83 -4.36 -6.31
N ASP A 263 1.85 -5.24 -6.13
CA ASP A 263 1.59 -6.35 -7.05
C ASP A 263 1.03 -5.82 -8.38
N ILE A 264 1.80 -6.00 -9.44
CA ILE A 264 1.48 -5.61 -10.82
C ILE A 264 1.20 -6.80 -11.74
N SER A 265 1.14 -8.02 -11.22
CA SER A 265 0.93 -9.28 -11.97
C SER A 265 -0.27 -9.22 -12.90
N ALA A 266 -1.38 -8.63 -12.42
CA ALA A 266 -2.63 -8.52 -13.17
C ALA A 266 -2.50 -7.68 -14.47
N SER A 267 -1.49 -6.81 -14.57
CA SER A 267 -1.21 -6.02 -15.77
C SER A 267 -0.34 -6.76 -16.79
N PHE A 268 0.32 -7.85 -16.37
CA PHE A 268 1.27 -8.62 -17.15
C PHE A 268 1.03 -10.14 -17.08
N PRO A 269 -0.21 -10.61 -17.29
CA PRO A 269 -0.55 -12.03 -17.13
C PRO A 269 0.15 -12.95 -18.14
N ASP A 270 0.54 -12.44 -19.28
CA ASP A 270 1.34 -13.14 -20.30
C ASP A 270 2.76 -13.47 -19.81
N LEU A 271 3.43 -12.51 -19.15
CA LEU A 271 4.75 -12.76 -18.53
C LEU A 271 4.63 -13.76 -17.39
N VAL A 272 3.65 -13.57 -16.47
CA VAL A 272 3.40 -14.51 -15.37
C VAL A 272 3.19 -15.94 -15.90
N SER A 273 2.32 -16.13 -16.90
CA SER A 273 2.06 -17.44 -17.49
C SER A 273 3.30 -18.04 -18.17
N SER A 274 4.14 -17.23 -18.79
CA SER A 274 5.38 -17.70 -19.42
C SER A 274 6.38 -18.20 -18.38
N VAL A 275 6.52 -17.52 -17.25
CA VAL A 275 7.38 -17.93 -16.13
C VAL A 275 6.90 -19.24 -15.51
N GLU A 276 5.58 -19.35 -15.28
CA GLU A 276 4.96 -20.58 -14.77
C GLU A 276 5.18 -21.77 -15.72
N ALA A 277 5.02 -21.54 -17.03
CA ALA A 277 5.26 -22.58 -18.05
C ALA A 277 6.75 -22.99 -18.10
N ALA A 278 7.66 -22.06 -17.86
CA ALA A 278 9.09 -22.33 -17.79
C ALA A 278 9.52 -23.01 -16.47
N LYS A 279 8.62 -23.10 -15.48
CA LYS A 279 8.91 -23.63 -14.14
C LYS A 279 10.12 -22.95 -13.49
N LEU A 280 10.28 -21.66 -13.73
CA LEU A 280 11.32 -20.87 -13.11
C LEU A 280 10.94 -20.64 -11.64
N GLU A 281 11.78 -21.08 -10.71
CA GLU A 281 11.58 -20.85 -9.27
C GLU A 281 12.71 -19.98 -8.73
N GLY A 282 12.33 -18.94 -8.02
CA GLY A 282 13.28 -18.01 -7.41
C GLY A 282 12.70 -16.61 -7.25
N ARG A 283 13.61 -15.70 -6.91
CA ARG A 283 13.33 -14.28 -6.75
C ARG A 283 14.36 -13.49 -7.53
N PHE A 284 13.90 -12.74 -8.51
CA PHE A 284 14.73 -12.06 -9.49
C PHE A 284 14.38 -10.58 -9.54
N ASP A 285 15.40 -9.73 -9.54
CA ASP A 285 15.25 -8.31 -9.78
C ASP A 285 15.61 -7.98 -11.22
N GLY A 286 14.83 -7.13 -11.85
CA GLY A 286 15.01 -6.88 -13.28
C GLY A 286 14.27 -5.64 -13.75
N GLU A 287 14.45 -5.34 -15.03
CA GLU A 287 13.71 -4.29 -15.72
C GLU A 287 12.66 -4.90 -16.65
N LEU A 288 11.39 -4.61 -16.37
CA LEU A 288 10.28 -4.96 -17.24
C LEU A 288 10.27 -3.99 -18.42
N VAL A 289 10.34 -4.53 -19.62
CA VAL A 289 10.41 -3.75 -20.87
C VAL A 289 9.31 -4.15 -21.83
N ALA A 290 8.86 -3.21 -22.66
CA ALA A 290 8.05 -3.54 -23.82
C ALA A 290 8.96 -4.04 -24.95
N LEU A 291 8.45 -4.99 -25.73
CA LEU A 291 9.17 -5.57 -26.85
C LEU A 291 8.50 -5.15 -28.17
N ASP A 292 9.29 -5.12 -29.24
CA ASP A 292 8.78 -4.92 -30.59
C ASP A 292 8.00 -6.19 -31.02
N PRO A 293 6.69 -6.09 -31.34
CA PRO A 293 5.87 -7.24 -31.69
C PRO A 293 6.28 -7.89 -33.02
N THR A 294 7.13 -7.23 -33.82
CA THR A 294 7.62 -7.76 -35.11
C THR A 294 8.80 -8.73 -34.95
N VAL A 295 9.35 -8.80 -33.72
CA VAL A 295 10.51 -9.63 -33.42
C VAL A 295 10.10 -11.00 -32.91
N SER A 296 10.56 -12.04 -33.52
CA SER A 296 10.32 -13.42 -33.10
C SER A 296 11.03 -13.73 -31.79
N SER A 297 10.36 -14.45 -30.89
CA SER A 297 10.90 -14.91 -29.60
C SER A 297 12.16 -15.77 -29.70
N ALA A 298 12.48 -16.29 -30.90
CA ALA A 298 13.67 -17.07 -31.16
C ALA A 298 14.99 -16.27 -31.09
N LEU A 299 14.92 -14.93 -31.08
CA LEU A 299 16.10 -14.06 -31.11
C LEU A 299 16.70 -13.74 -29.74
N PHE A 300 16.08 -14.19 -28.66
CA PHE A 300 16.61 -13.96 -27.31
C PHE A 300 17.75 -14.89 -26.89
N ASN A 301 18.10 -15.88 -27.74
CA ASN A 301 19.15 -16.83 -27.45
C ASN A 301 20.57 -16.36 -27.86
N ASP A 302 20.69 -15.29 -28.64
CA ASP A 302 21.98 -14.73 -29.06
C ASP A 302 22.16 -13.32 -28.45
N ALA A 303 22.95 -13.24 -27.37
CA ALA A 303 23.42 -11.98 -26.78
C ALA A 303 24.20 -11.18 -27.84
N PRO A 304 24.51 -10.03 -27.73
CA PRO A 304 24.15 -8.69 -27.37
C PRO A 304 23.34 -7.89 -28.42
N GLN A 305 22.90 -8.49 -29.53
CA GLN A 305 22.09 -7.83 -30.57
C GLN A 305 20.59 -7.71 -30.18
N SER A 306 20.16 -8.40 -29.12
CA SER A 306 18.75 -8.47 -28.67
C SER A 306 18.18 -7.18 -28.10
N TYR A 307 19.01 -6.23 -27.70
CA TYR A 307 18.54 -4.96 -27.11
C TYR A 307 17.92 -3.99 -28.13
N ALA A 308 18.16 -4.18 -29.41
CA ALA A 308 17.55 -3.40 -30.48
C ALA A 308 16.03 -3.59 -30.60
N HIS A 309 15.48 -4.58 -29.88
CA HIS A 309 14.07 -4.96 -29.92
C HIS A 309 13.25 -4.44 -28.73
N ILE A 310 13.85 -3.63 -27.87
CA ILE A 310 13.13 -2.98 -26.78
C ILE A 310 12.35 -1.79 -27.34
N ALA A 311 11.02 -1.83 -27.15
CA ALA A 311 10.14 -0.75 -27.55
C ALA A 311 10.13 0.38 -26.50
N SER A 312 9.50 1.51 -26.82
CA SER A 312 9.50 2.67 -25.94
C SER A 312 8.77 2.43 -24.61
N PHE A 313 9.24 3.07 -23.55
CA PHE A 313 8.59 3.09 -22.24
C PHE A 313 7.13 3.54 -22.26
N ASN A 314 6.77 4.46 -23.17
CA ASN A 314 5.40 4.92 -23.34
C ASN A 314 4.43 3.78 -23.71
N GLN A 315 4.88 2.78 -24.46
CA GLN A 315 4.08 1.61 -24.77
C GLN A 315 3.86 0.75 -23.51
N LEU A 316 4.90 0.54 -22.70
CA LEU A 316 4.80 -0.20 -21.45
C LEU A 316 3.81 0.44 -20.46
N GLN A 317 3.80 1.77 -20.36
CA GLN A 317 2.85 2.51 -19.50
C GLN A 317 1.39 2.25 -19.86
N GLN A 318 1.07 1.98 -21.12
CA GLN A 318 -0.30 1.67 -21.53
C GLN A 318 -0.81 0.36 -20.92
N ARG A 319 0.09 -0.56 -20.56
CA ARG A 319 -0.25 -1.82 -19.90
C ARG A 319 -0.30 -1.69 -18.38
N LEU A 320 0.60 -0.93 -17.75
CA LEU A 320 0.78 -0.85 -16.30
C LEU A 320 -0.52 -0.55 -15.53
N ASN A 321 -1.42 0.24 -16.11
CA ASN A 321 -2.66 0.65 -15.46
C ASN A 321 -3.88 -0.23 -15.84
N LYS A 322 -3.67 -1.33 -16.57
CA LYS A 322 -4.72 -2.22 -17.04
C LYS A 322 -4.76 -3.49 -16.21
N LYS A 323 -5.64 -3.54 -15.19
CA LYS A 323 -5.83 -4.75 -14.36
C LYS A 323 -6.35 -5.98 -15.12
N LYS A 324 -6.84 -5.82 -16.35
CA LYS A 324 -7.28 -6.90 -17.25
C LYS A 324 -6.94 -6.49 -18.68
N PRO A 325 -5.69 -6.60 -19.13
CA PRO A 325 -5.33 -6.29 -20.50
C PRO A 325 -6.01 -7.26 -21.48
N THR A 326 -6.46 -6.73 -22.61
CA THR A 326 -7.06 -7.55 -23.66
C THR A 326 -5.99 -8.35 -24.39
N LYS A 327 -6.34 -9.48 -25.00
CA LYS A 327 -5.42 -10.27 -25.85
C LYS A 327 -4.78 -9.41 -26.93
N ALA A 328 -5.55 -8.54 -27.57
CA ALA A 328 -5.05 -7.63 -28.60
C ALA A 328 -3.98 -6.67 -28.05
N LEU A 329 -4.19 -6.11 -26.83
CA LEU A 329 -3.20 -5.24 -26.19
C LEU A 329 -1.91 -6.00 -25.83
N MET A 330 -2.03 -7.23 -25.32
CA MET A 330 -0.87 -8.06 -24.99
C MET A 330 -0.05 -8.43 -26.25
N GLN A 331 -0.73 -8.69 -27.36
CA GLN A 331 -0.08 -8.96 -28.64
C GLN A 331 0.55 -7.73 -29.28
N SER A 332 -0.07 -6.56 -29.15
CA SER A 332 0.47 -5.30 -29.70
C SER A 332 1.62 -4.72 -28.88
N ILE A 333 1.68 -5.04 -27.60
CA ILE A 333 2.73 -4.61 -26.68
C ILE A 333 3.19 -5.83 -25.87
N PRO A 334 3.91 -6.76 -26.48
CA PRO A 334 4.52 -7.86 -25.76
C PRO A 334 5.55 -7.32 -24.76
N VAL A 335 5.79 -8.06 -23.68
CA VAL A 335 6.72 -7.63 -22.62
C VAL A 335 7.74 -8.73 -22.32
N GLY A 336 8.89 -8.30 -21.82
CA GLY A 336 9.94 -9.16 -21.29
C GLY A 336 10.50 -8.59 -19.99
N LEU A 337 11.14 -9.45 -19.22
CA LEU A 337 11.89 -9.05 -18.02
C LEU A 337 13.36 -9.28 -18.29
N VAL A 338 14.16 -8.20 -18.26
CA VAL A 338 15.63 -8.28 -18.29
C VAL A 338 16.07 -8.46 -16.84
N ILE A 339 16.46 -9.66 -16.48
CA ILE A 339 16.95 -9.99 -15.14
C ILE A 339 18.41 -9.55 -15.06
N TYR A 340 18.75 -8.77 -14.02
CA TYR A 340 20.12 -8.34 -13.73
C TYR A 340 20.58 -8.76 -12.33
N ASP A 341 19.66 -9.25 -11.47
CA ASP A 341 20.01 -9.76 -10.16
C ASP A 341 19.11 -10.95 -9.77
N ALA A 342 19.69 -11.94 -9.10
CA ALA A 342 18.97 -13.08 -8.54
C ALA A 342 19.15 -13.07 -7.02
N LEU A 343 18.07 -12.76 -6.29
CA LEU A 343 18.08 -12.69 -4.82
C LEU A 343 17.91 -14.07 -4.20
N GLN A 344 17.26 -14.98 -4.92
CA GLN A 344 17.03 -16.36 -4.48
C GLN A 344 16.85 -17.24 -5.72
N ILE A 345 17.49 -18.40 -5.74
CA ILE A 345 17.26 -19.44 -6.75
C ILE A 345 16.81 -20.71 -6.04
N LYS A 346 15.64 -21.23 -6.43
CA LYS A 346 14.96 -22.32 -5.74
C LYS A 346 14.70 -21.93 -4.27
N HIS A 347 15.40 -22.48 -3.33
CA HIS A 347 15.24 -22.18 -1.88
C HIS A 347 16.54 -21.66 -1.25
N GLU A 348 17.55 -21.37 -2.06
CA GLU A 348 18.83 -20.84 -1.59
C GLU A 348 18.88 -19.33 -1.81
N ASP A 349 19.09 -18.54 -0.74
CA ASP A 349 19.37 -17.11 -0.80
C ASP A 349 20.81 -16.92 -1.34
N LEU A 350 21.01 -15.93 -2.20
CA LEU A 350 22.28 -15.62 -2.86
C LEU A 350 22.95 -14.39 -2.28
#